data_7496c926ec55a521e3da677b4a79324c
#
_entry.id   7496c926ec55a521e3da677b4a79324c
#
_cell.length_a   1.000
_cell.length_b   1.000
_cell.length_c   1.000
_cell.angle_alpha   90.00
_cell.angle_beta   90.00
_cell.angle_gamma   90.00
#
_symmetry.space_group_name_H-M   'P 1'
#
loop_
_entity.id
_entity.type
_entity.pdbx_description
1 polymer ?
#
loop_
_entity_poly.entity_id
_entity_poly.type
_entity_poly.pdbx_seq_one_letter_code
_entity_poly.pdbx_strand_id
1 'polypeptide(L)'
;MKRYAAACTFVLMVLLTSVSGFAQAGDPAARAAQMKQRLITELKMTDVQADSVVSINMSYRPQMRDIFQDESLSQDEKKAKMKAITDQADKRIQPVLGDPLFKQYQDWRMKNMQQMRSGKAGNS
;
A
#
# COMPACT_ATOMS: atom_id res chain seq x y z
N MET A 1 28.19 -24.32 -63.37
CA MET A 1 27.06 -24.93 -62.78
C MET A 1 26.85 -24.42 -61.43
N LYS A 2 25.87 -24.01 -61.26
CA LYS A 2 25.26 -22.95 -60.52
C LYS A 2 24.75 -23.42 -59.19
N ARG A 3 25.26 -22.86 -58.24
CA ARG A 3 24.80 -23.14 -56.90
C ARG A 3 24.38 -21.86 -56.26
N TYR A 4 23.12 -21.67 -56.03
CA TYR A 4 22.55 -20.52 -55.38
C TYR A 4 22.39 -20.87 -53.90
N ALA A 5 23.29 -20.36 -53.11
CA ALA A 5 23.14 -20.37 -51.68
C ALA A 5 22.14 -19.29 -51.30
N ALA A 6 20.93 -19.69 -50.96
CA ALA A 6 19.94 -18.81 -50.40
C ALA A 6 20.30 -18.56 -48.93
N ALA A 7 20.84 -17.40 -48.67
CA ALA A 7 21.04 -16.92 -47.32
C ALA A 7 19.68 -16.47 -46.73
N CYS A 8 19.04 -17.34 -45.99
CA CYS A 8 17.91 -16.94 -45.15
C CYS A 8 18.42 -16.17 -43.97
N THR A 9 18.43 -14.86 -44.12
CA THR A 9 18.65 -13.95 -43.00
C THR A 9 17.40 -13.95 -42.12
N PHE A 10 17.43 -14.76 -41.09
CA PHE A 10 16.40 -14.76 -40.07
C PHE A 10 16.64 -13.56 -39.19
N VAL A 11 15.97 -12.44 -39.50
CA VAL A 11 15.92 -11.28 -38.63
C VAL A 11 15.05 -11.64 -37.46
N LEU A 12 15.69 -12.05 -36.38
CA LEU A 12 15.05 -12.25 -35.11
C LEU A 12 14.72 -10.87 -34.52
N MET A 13 13.54 -10.39 -34.86
CA MET A 13 13.00 -9.17 -34.31
C MET A 13 12.59 -9.47 -32.84
N VAL A 14 13.56 -9.28 -31.94
CA VAL A 14 13.30 -9.29 -30.52
C VAL A 14 12.46 -8.06 -30.23
N LEU A 15 11.16 -8.26 -30.19
CA LEU A 15 10.20 -7.32 -29.58
C LEU A 15 10.51 -7.27 -28.10
N LEU A 16 11.40 -6.38 -27.71
CA LEU A 16 11.50 -5.87 -26.36
C LEU A 16 10.19 -5.13 -26.07
N THR A 17 9.19 -5.87 -25.63
CA THR A 17 8.07 -5.29 -24.92
C THR A 17 8.62 -4.77 -23.61
N SER A 18 9.09 -3.54 -23.65
CA SER A 18 9.30 -2.74 -22.44
C SER A 18 7.94 -2.58 -21.79
N VAL A 19 7.60 -3.50 -20.92
CA VAL A 19 6.55 -3.29 -19.95
C VAL A 19 7.10 -2.22 -19.01
N SER A 20 6.97 -0.97 -19.43
CA SER A 20 7.10 0.17 -18.55
C SER A 20 5.91 0.09 -17.58
N GLY A 21 6.05 -0.77 -16.60
CA GLY A 21 5.22 -0.75 -15.43
C GLY A 21 5.48 0.57 -14.69
N PHE A 22 4.93 1.64 -15.22
CA PHE A 22 4.71 2.82 -14.41
C PHE A 22 3.70 2.39 -13.35
N ALA A 23 4.23 1.89 -12.24
CA ALA A 23 3.49 1.83 -11.00
C ALA A 23 3.09 3.27 -10.69
N GLN A 24 1.91 3.64 -11.14
CA GLN A 24 1.33 4.93 -10.80
C GLN A 24 1.20 4.94 -9.28
N ALA A 25 1.96 5.83 -8.65
CA ALA A 25 1.98 6.02 -7.20
C ALA A 25 0.60 6.43 -6.62
N GLY A 26 -0.44 6.38 -7.43
CA GLY A 26 -1.80 6.74 -7.13
C GLY A 26 -2.82 5.60 -7.16
N ASP A 27 -2.49 4.42 -7.69
CA ASP A 27 -3.47 3.33 -7.79
C ASP A 27 -3.81 2.74 -6.41
N PRO A 28 -5.09 2.84 -5.97
CA PRO A 28 -5.52 2.30 -4.69
C PRO A 28 -5.34 0.78 -4.61
N ALA A 29 -5.51 0.05 -5.72
CA ALA A 29 -5.36 -1.39 -5.76
C ALA A 29 -3.89 -1.81 -5.57
N ALA A 30 -2.96 -1.11 -6.21
CA ALA A 30 -1.53 -1.36 -6.04
C ALA A 30 -1.08 -1.10 -4.59
N ARG A 31 -1.58 -0.03 -3.98
CA ARG A 31 -1.30 0.28 -2.56
C ARG A 31 -1.87 -0.77 -1.62
N ALA A 32 -3.08 -1.25 -1.89
CA ALA A 32 -3.71 -2.30 -1.10
C ALA A 32 -2.90 -3.61 -1.18
N ALA A 33 -2.49 -4.02 -2.37
CA ALA A 33 -1.67 -5.20 -2.58
C ALA A 33 -0.31 -5.09 -1.88
N GLN A 34 0.33 -3.95 -1.96
CA GLN A 34 1.60 -3.68 -1.29
C GLN A 34 1.46 -3.72 0.24
N MET A 35 0.40 -3.12 0.78
CA MET A 35 0.09 -3.17 2.22
C MET A 35 -0.14 -4.60 2.68
N LYS A 36 -0.97 -5.37 1.96
CA LYS A 36 -1.20 -6.78 2.24
C LYS A 36 0.11 -7.57 2.32
N GLN A 37 0.95 -7.43 1.30
CA GLN A 37 2.24 -8.13 1.25
C GLN A 37 3.14 -7.79 2.44
N ARG A 38 3.17 -6.53 2.85
CA ARG A 38 3.93 -6.10 4.03
C ARG A 38 3.39 -6.71 5.32
N LEU A 39 2.08 -6.73 5.50
CA LEU A 39 1.46 -7.34 6.68
C LEU A 39 1.78 -8.84 6.80
N ILE A 40 1.75 -9.56 5.68
CA ILE A 40 2.13 -10.98 5.63
C ILE A 40 3.62 -11.16 5.95
N THR A 41 4.48 -10.37 5.35
CA THR A 41 5.93 -10.54 5.45
C THR A 41 6.48 -10.08 6.81
N GLU A 42 6.05 -8.90 7.27
CA GLU A 42 6.62 -8.25 8.46
C GLU A 42 5.94 -8.72 9.76
N LEU A 43 4.63 -8.96 9.73
CA LEU A 43 3.84 -9.35 10.91
C LEU A 43 3.40 -10.81 10.91
N LYS A 44 3.75 -11.57 9.87
CA LYS A 44 3.38 -12.98 9.74
C LYS A 44 1.87 -13.23 9.79
N MET A 45 1.10 -12.27 9.32
CA MET A 45 -0.35 -12.45 9.18
C MET A 45 -0.66 -13.52 8.15
N THR A 46 -1.77 -14.24 8.34
CA THR A 46 -2.33 -15.08 7.29
C THR A 46 -2.85 -14.22 6.15
N ASP A 47 -3.01 -14.80 4.99
CA ASP A 47 -3.56 -14.12 3.81
C ASP A 47 -4.94 -13.51 4.10
N VAL A 48 -5.80 -14.25 4.79
CA VAL A 48 -7.14 -13.83 5.19
C VAL A 48 -7.09 -12.67 6.21
N GLN A 49 -6.19 -12.73 7.18
CA GLN A 49 -6.02 -11.64 8.16
C GLN A 49 -5.54 -10.36 7.47
N ALA A 50 -4.56 -10.47 6.61
CA ALA A 50 -4.02 -9.33 5.88
C ALA A 50 -5.07 -8.70 4.95
N ASP A 51 -5.85 -9.51 4.22
CA ASP A 51 -6.97 -9.02 3.39
C ASP A 51 -8.02 -8.29 4.22
N SER A 52 -8.39 -8.86 5.36
CA SER A 52 -9.38 -8.24 6.25
C SER A 52 -8.89 -6.89 6.79
N VAL A 53 -7.63 -6.81 7.23
CA VAL A 53 -7.03 -5.56 7.71
C VAL A 53 -6.97 -4.51 6.61
N VAL A 54 -6.54 -4.89 5.42
CA VAL A 54 -6.48 -3.97 4.26
C VAL A 54 -7.88 -3.49 3.89
N SER A 55 -8.85 -4.38 3.80
CA SER A 55 -10.25 -4.05 3.48
C SER A 55 -10.86 -3.08 4.49
N ILE A 56 -10.66 -3.33 5.79
CA ILE A 56 -11.13 -2.43 6.85
C ILE A 56 -10.49 -1.06 6.70
N ASN A 57 -9.17 -0.99 6.55
CA ASN A 57 -8.47 0.28 6.39
C ASN A 57 -8.92 1.05 5.13
N MET A 58 -9.13 0.34 4.02
CA MET A 58 -9.60 0.94 2.79
C MET A 58 -11.02 1.52 2.91
N SER A 59 -11.90 0.89 3.70
CA SER A 59 -13.27 1.37 3.91
C SER A 59 -13.33 2.73 4.62
N TYR A 60 -12.31 3.09 5.40
CA TYR A 60 -12.24 4.39 6.09
C TYR A 60 -11.48 5.47 5.31
N ARG A 61 -10.82 5.12 4.21
CA ARG A 61 -10.03 6.08 3.42
C ARG A 61 -10.81 7.28 2.90
N PRO A 62 -12.04 7.15 2.38
CA PRO A 62 -12.81 8.31 1.95
C PRO A 62 -13.02 9.30 3.09
N GLN A 63 -13.42 8.83 4.27
CA GLN A 63 -13.63 9.68 5.46
C GLN A 63 -12.33 10.38 5.89
N MET A 64 -11.21 9.66 5.88
CA MET A 64 -9.90 10.26 6.18
C MET A 64 -9.52 11.35 5.20
N ARG A 65 -9.79 11.13 3.91
CA ARG A 65 -9.52 12.12 2.87
C ARG A 65 -10.38 13.36 3.06
N ASP A 66 -11.67 13.20 3.32
CA ASP A 66 -12.61 14.30 3.53
C ASP A 66 -12.16 15.18 4.70
N ILE A 67 -11.76 14.56 5.83
CA ILE A 67 -11.21 15.30 6.98
C ILE A 67 -9.91 16.02 6.61
N PHE A 68 -9.03 15.38 5.86
CA PHE A 68 -7.76 15.97 5.48
C PHE A 68 -7.92 17.18 4.57
N GLN A 69 -8.90 17.11 3.65
CA GLN A 69 -9.19 18.16 2.67
C GLN A 69 -10.10 19.27 3.22
N ASP A 70 -10.71 19.07 4.37
CA ASP A 70 -11.60 20.06 4.97
C ASP A 70 -10.80 21.24 5.51
N GLU A 71 -10.82 22.35 4.79
CA GLU A 71 -10.11 23.58 5.15
C GLU A 71 -10.76 24.32 6.32
N SER A 72 -12.00 24.00 6.66
CA SER A 72 -12.71 24.60 7.80
C SER A 72 -12.23 24.07 9.15
N LEU A 73 -11.58 22.92 9.16
CA LEU A 73 -11.09 22.27 10.37
C LEU A 73 -9.67 22.72 10.73
N SER A 74 -9.47 23.04 12.00
CA SER A 74 -8.15 23.25 12.55
C SER A 74 -7.31 21.95 12.56
N GLN A 75 -6.00 22.07 12.70
CA GLN A 75 -5.11 20.89 12.74
C GLN A 75 -5.45 19.97 13.93
N ASP A 76 -5.87 20.53 15.04
CA ASP A 76 -6.23 19.72 16.23
C ASP A 76 -7.56 19.01 16.03
N GLU A 77 -8.53 19.65 15.40
CA GLU A 77 -9.79 19.00 15.02
C GLU A 77 -9.56 17.88 14.00
N LYS A 78 -8.72 18.09 13.00
CA LYS A 78 -8.32 17.03 12.06
C LYS A 78 -7.69 15.84 12.77
N LYS A 79 -6.76 16.08 13.69
CA LYS A 79 -6.14 15.02 14.50
C LYS A 79 -7.16 14.25 15.33
N ALA A 80 -8.08 14.96 16.01
CA ALA A 80 -9.11 14.32 16.82
C ALA A 80 -10.05 13.44 15.99
N LYS A 81 -10.50 13.94 14.83
CA LYS A 81 -11.36 13.19 13.90
C LYS A 81 -10.63 12.00 13.29
N MET A 82 -9.37 12.17 12.88
CA MET A 82 -8.55 11.07 12.37
C MET A 82 -8.32 9.98 13.41
N LYS A 83 -8.09 10.38 14.67
CA LYS A 83 -7.98 9.43 15.78
C LYS A 83 -9.27 8.65 15.97
N ALA A 84 -10.42 9.30 15.96
CA ALA A 84 -11.71 8.64 16.12
C ALA A 84 -11.95 7.59 15.02
N ILE A 85 -11.61 7.89 13.76
CA ILE A 85 -11.69 6.93 12.64
C ILE A 85 -10.73 5.77 12.86
N THR A 86 -9.50 6.06 13.29
CA THR A 86 -8.51 5.00 13.57
C THR A 86 -8.99 4.08 14.70
N ASP A 87 -9.56 4.63 15.75
CA ASP A 87 -10.11 3.85 16.87
C ASP A 87 -11.29 2.95 16.41
N GLN A 88 -12.12 3.44 15.48
CA GLN A 88 -13.18 2.62 14.88
C GLN A 88 -12.63 1.48 14.02
N ALA A 89 -11.62 1.75 13.21
CA ALA A 89 -10.95 0.73 12.43
C ALA A 89 -10.29 -0.32 13.34
N ASP A 90 -9.63 0.11 14.39
CA ASP A 90 -8.96 -0.76 15.35
C ASP A 90 -9.93 -1.70 16.06
N LYS A 91 -11.12 -1.22 16.44
CA LYS A 91 -12.19 -2.07 17.00
C LYS A 91 -12.65 -3.18 16.06
N ARG A 92 -12.56 -2.97 14.75
CA ARG A 92 -12.89 -3.98 13.75
C ARG A 92 -11.73 -4.92 13.45
N ILE A 93 -10.49 -4.43 13.55
CA ILE A 93 -9.28 -5.20 13.27
C ILE A 93 -8.93 -6.12 14.45
N GLN A 94 -9.11 -5.67 15.68
CA GLN A 94 -8.75 -6.42 16.87
C GLN A 94 -9.30 -7.86 16.89
N PRO A 95 -10.60 -8.11 16.64
CA PRO A 95 -11.14 -9.47 16.64
C PRO A 95 -10.62 -10.34 15.48
N VAL A 96 -10.15 -9.72 14.40
CA VAL A 96 -9.55 -10.43 13.26
C VAL A 96 -8.16 -10.97 13.59
N LEU A 97 -7.37 -10.19 14.32
CA LEU A 97 -5.98 -10.49 14.62
C LEU A 97 -5.80 -11.22 15.96
N GLY A 98 -6.65 -10.97 16.95
CA GLY A 98 -6.41 -11.34 18.34
C GLY A 98 -5.40 -10.40 19.01
N ASP A 99 -5.42 -10.36 20.35
CA ASP A 99 -4.69 -9.34 21.11
C ASP A 99 -3.17 -9.31 20.87
N PRO A 100 -2.43 -10.43 20.82
CA PRO A 100 -0.99 -10.38 20.61
C PRO A 100 -0.61 -9.80 19.25
N LEU A 101 -1.26 -10.24 18.18
CA LEU A 101 -0.97 -9.79 16.82
C LEU A 101 -1.49 -8.36 16.57
N PHE A 102 -2.61 -8.01 17.20
CA PHE A 102 -3.14 -6.66 17.14
C PHE A 102 -2.18 -5.64 17.76
N LYS A 103 -1.58 -5.96 18.90
CA LYS A 103 -0.55 -5.12 19.50
C LYS A 103 0.67 -4.95 18.59
N GLN A 104 1.15 -6.03 17.99
CA GLN A 104 2.25 -5.97 17.02
C GLN A 104 1.89 -5.08 15.81
N TYR A 105 0.65 -5.16 15.35
CA TYR A 105 0.15 -4.33 14.26
C TYR A 105 0.12 -2.84 14.65
N GLN A 106 -0.32 -2.51 15.85
CA GLN A 106 -0.31 -1.13 16.34
C GLN A 106 1.12 -0.57 16.44
N ASP A 107 2.04 -1.32 17.00
CA ASP A 107 3.46 -0.93 17.12
C ASP A 107 4.10 -0.75 15.74
N TRP A 108 3.83 -1.67 14.82
CA TRP A 108 4.29 -1.60 13.44
C TRP A 108 3.75 -0.34 12.73
N ARG A 109 2.47 -0.04 12.90
CA ARG A 109 1.84 1.15 12.33
C ARG A 109 2.46 2.43 12.86
N MET A 110 2.67 2.54 14.16
CA MET A 110 3.33 3.69 14.77
C MET A 110 4.75 3.89 14.25
N LYS A 111 5.53 2.83 14.16
CA LYS A 111 6.90 2.86 13.64
C LYS A 111 6.93 3.33 12.18
N ASN A 112 6.04 2.83 11.34
CA ASN A 112 5.95 3.26 9.94
C ASN A 112 5.55 4.73 9.81
N MET A 113 4.64 5.23 10.64
CA MET A 113 4.26 6.64 10.65
C MET A 113 5.41 7.54 11.05
N GLN A 114 6.23 7.14 12.01
CA GLN A 114 7.44 7.89 12.41
C GLN A 114 8.47 7.92 11.27
N GLN A 115 8.69 6.82 10.59
CA GLN A 115 9.60 6.75 9.44
C GLN A 115 9.16 7.67 8.29
N MET A 116 7.86 7.74 8.00
CA MET A 116 7.34 8.66 6.99
C MET A 116 7.56 10.14 7.36
N ARG A 117 7.45 10.48 8.64
CA ARG A 117 7.70 11.84 9.12
C ARG A 117 9.18 12.22 9.06
N SER A 118 10.07 11.33 9.46
CA SER A 118 11.51 11.58 9.43
C SER A 118 12.06 11.60 7.99
N GLY A 119 11.55 10.75 7.10
CA GLY A 119 11.93 10.76 5.68
C GLY A 119 11.54 12.05 4.96
N LYS A 120 10.45 12.70 5.40
CA LYS A 120 10.02 13.98 4.83
C LYS A 120 10.83 15.17 5.36
N ALA A 121 11.37 15.07 6.57
CA ALA A 121 12.21 16.11 7.17
C ALA A 121 13.64 16.14 6.60
N GLY A 122 14.09 15.07 5.97
CA GLY A 122 15.43 14.97 5.39
C GLY A 122 15.55 15.47 3.95
N ASN A 123 14.46 15.92 3.34
CA ASN A 123 14.41 16.29 1.92
C ASN A 123 13.98 17.77 1.69
N SER A 124 14.20 18.63 2.69
CA SER A 124 13.93 20.08 2.62
C SER A 124 15.21 20.88 2.60
#